data_7ba22b3177d9dcc1e3395761fc72308d
#
_entry.id   7ba22b3177d9dcc1e3395761fc72308d
#
_cell.length_a   1.000
_cell.length_b   1.000
_cell.length_c   1.000
_cell.angle_alpha   90.00
_cell.angle_beta   90.00
_cell.angle_gamma   90.00
#
_symmetry.space_group_name_H-M   'P 1'
#
loop_
_entity.id
_entity.type
_entity.pdbx_description
1 polymer ?
#
loop_
_entity_poly.entity_id
_entity_poly.type
_entity_poly.pdbx_seq_one_letter_code
_entity_poly.pdbx_strand_id
1 'polypeptide(L)'
;MASVALGQKAVGSVVKLKFNGAMREFLVVHQGRPSTLYDASCDGVWLLMKDCLEAKRWHSSDVNDYANSEVNSYLNSTVLSKFDKDIQAQIKQVKIPYRPGSGTSGTVNSGANGLSTKIFLLSDREVGYTKSNVNSYICDDGAKLAYFQDGNGTSEKIAKFNGSAVVWWLRSPALSVSTRAWGVNSNGIANGNVCSY
;
A
#
# COMPACT_ATOMS: atom_id res chain seq x y z
N MET A 1 -7.07 31.55 -7.30
CA MET A 1 -5.75 30.90 -7.02
C MET A 1 -5.54 29.84 -8.09
N ALA A 2 -4.40 29.85 -8.79
CA ALA A 2 -4.09 28.83 -9.78
C ALA A 2 -3.97 27.44 -9.10
N SER A 3 -4.66 26.42 -9.62
CA SER A 3 -4.50 25.05 -9.13
C SER A 3 -3.11 24.54 -9.53
N VAL A 4 -2.31 24.14 -8.55
CA VAL A 4 -1.02 23.47 -8.82
C VAL A 4 -1.29 22.06 -9.30
N ALA A 5 -0.76 21.71 -10.47
CA ALA A 5 -0.90 20.35 -11.02
C ALA A 5 -0.37 19.30 -10.02
N LEU A 6 -1.03 18.15 -9.95
CA LEU A 6 -0.67 17.10 -8.99
C LEU A 6 0.82 16.67 -9.09
N GLY A 7 1.36 16.59 -10.31
CA GLY A 7 2.76 16.26 -10.57
C GLY A 7 3.79 17.26 -10.03
N GLN A 8 3.36 18.46 -9.65
CA GLN A 8 4.21 19.50 -9.05
C GLN A 8 4.15 19.52 -7.51
N LYS A 9 3.36 18.63 -6.89
CA LYS A 9 3.24 18.56 -5.43
C LYS A 9 4.45 17.82 -4.85
N ALA A 10 5.12 18.43 -3.89
CA ALA A 10 6.24 17.78 -3.21
C ALA A 10 5.80 16.52 -2.45
N VAL A 11 6.71 15.55 -2.30
CA VAL A 11 6.53 14.41 -1.40
C VAL A 11 6.28 14.92 0.03
N GLY A 12 5.33 14.32 0.72
CA GLY A 12 4.85 14.75 2.03
C GLY A 12 3.71 15.81 1.97
N SER A 13 3.42 16.37 0.79
CA SER A 13 2.26 17.28 0.65
C SER A 13 0.95 16.54 0.82
N VAL A 14 -0.04 17.24 1.38
CA VAL A 14 -1.43 16.75 1.44
C VAL A 14 -2.21 17.30 0.26
N VAL A 15 -2.92 16.42 -0.43
CA VAL A 15 -3.89 16.76 -1.47
C VAL A 15 -5.28 16.29 -1.04
N LYS A 16 -6.33 16.97 -1.52
CA LYS A 16 -7.71 16.59 -1.23
C LYS A 16 -8.39 16.13 -2.49
N LEU A 17 -8.95 14.92 -2.44
CA LEU A 17 -9.74 14.33 -3.52
C LEU A 17 -11.17 14.08 -3.02
N LYS A 18 -12.13 14.19 -3.93
CA LYS A 18 -13.52 13.88 -3.62
C LYS A 18 -13.72 12.36 -3.61
N PHE A 19 -14.19 11.85 -2.46
CA PHE A 19 -14.36 10.44 -2.18
C PHE A 19 -15.64 10.24 -1.37
N ASN A 20 -16.57 9.44 -1.88
CA ASN A 20 -17.87 9.19 -1.27
C ASN A 20 -18.62 10.48 -0.90
N GLY A 21 -18.65 11.46 -1.82
CA GLY A 21 -19.33 12.75 -1.66
C GLY A 21 -18.61 13.77 -0.77
N ALA A 22 -17.48 13.43 -0.12
CA ALA A 22 -16.73 14.32 0.78
C ALA A 22 -15.26 14.44 0.35
N MET A 23 -14.61 15.55 0.75
CA MET A 23 -13.17 15.73 0.53
C MET A 23 -12.38 14.89 1.53
N ARG A 24 -11.50 14.04 1.01
CA ARG A 24 -10.57 13.21 1.80
C ARG A 24 -9.12 13.64 1.53
N GLU A 25 -8.30 13.54 2.55
CA GLU A 25 -6.86 13.87 2.49
C GLU A 25 -6.03 12.67 2.05
N PHE A 26 -5.09 12.94 1.14
CA PHE A 26 -4.11 11.99 0.64
C PHE A 26 -2.73 12.59 0.75
N LEU A 27 -1.75 11.79 1.13
CA LEU A 27 -0.33 12.15 1.14
C LEU A 27 0.30 11.82 -0.21
N VAL A 28 1.10 12.71 -0.75
CA VAL A 28 2.03 12.41 -1.84
C VAL A 28 3.19 11.62 -1.24
N VAL A 29 3.26 10.32 -1.49
CA VAL A 29 4.29 9.45 -0.87
C VAL A 29 5.47 9.16 -1.80
N HIS A 30 5.29 9.36 -3.11
CA HIS A 30 6.36 9.22 -4.10
C HIS A 30 6.00 9.93 -5.39
N GLN A 31 7.03 10.24 -6.20
CA GLN A 31 6.87 10.72 -7.57
C GLN A 31 7.78 9.92 -8.50
N GLY A 32 7.24 9.58 -9.67
CA GLY A 32 7.94 8.78 -10.64
C GLY A 32 7.80 7.27 -10.38
N ARG A 33 8.60 6.49 -11.09
CA ARG A 33 8.72 5.04 -10.95
C ARG A 33 9.69 4.71 -9.80
N PRO A 34 9.26 3.99 -8.75
CA PRO A 34 10.11 3.81 -7.56
C PRO A 34 11.41 3.04 -7.80
N SER A 35 11.41 2.07 -8.72
CA SER A 35 12.60 1.34 -9.16
C SER A 35 12.31 0.51 -10.42
N THR A 36 13.32 -0.18 -10.93
CA THR A 36 13.18 -1.11 -12.07
C THR A 36 12.34 -2.36 -11.77
N LEU A 37 12.04 -2.65 -10.52
CA LEU A 37 11.09 -3.72 -10.13
C LEU A 37 9.66 -3.42 -10.58
N TYR A 38 9.29 -2.15 -10.70
CA TYR A 38 7.95 -1.73 -11.11
C TYR A 38 7.84 -1.70 -12.63
N ASP A 39 6.67 -1.94 -13.18
CA ASP A 39 6.38 -1.68 -14.58
C ASP A 39 6.43 -0.18 -14.87
N ALA A 40 6.65 0.20 -16.14
CA ALA A 40 6.65 1.61 -16.54
C ALA A 40 5.30 2.31 -16.31
N SER A 41 4.20 1.58 -16.24
CA SER A 41 2.87 2.11 -15.87
C SER A 41 2.85 2.77 -14.47
N CYS A 42 3.78 2.40 -13.60
CA CYS A 42 3.91 2.96 -12.25
C CYS A 42 4.57 4.35 -12.21
N ASP A 43 5.04 4.88 -13.35
CA ASP A 43 5.56 6.25 -13.42
C ASP A 43 4.42 7.26 -13.23
N GLY A 44 4.45 8.01 -12.13
CA GLY A 44 3.40 8.95 -11.79
C GLY A 44 3.46 9.43 -10.33
N VAL A 45 2.39 10.07 -9.87
CA VAL A 45 2.27 10.52 -8.48
C VAL A 45 1.60 9.43 -7.64
N TRP A 46 2.27 9.04 -6.58
CA TRP A 46 1.77 8.03 -5.65
C TRP A 46 1.06 8.70 -4.48
N LEU A 47 -0.19 8.36 -4.31
CA LEU A 47 -1.03 8.92 -3.25
C LEU A 47 -1.39 7.82 -2.24
N LEU A 48 -1.20 8.11 -0.97
CA LEU A 48 -1.65 7.28 0.15
C LEU A 48 -2.79 8.02 0.87
N MET A 49 -3.91 7.35 1.10
CA MET A 49 -4.97 7.91 1.96
C MET A 49 -4.38 8.17 3.35
N LYS A 50 -4.49 9.41 3.84
CA LYS A 50 -3.79 9.85 5.06
C LYS A 50 -4.30 9.14 6.31
N ASP A 51 -5.62 8.93 6.40
CA ASP A 51 -6.26 8.20 7.49
C ASP A 51 -6.85 6.89 6.97
N CYS A 52 -6.88 5.86 7.78
CA CYS A 52 -7.51 4.59 7.44
C CYS A 52 -8.99 4.80 7.13
N LEU A 53 -9.48 4.07 6.12
CA LEU A 53 -10.85 4.21 5.65
C LEU A 53 -11.85 3.53 6.60
N GLU A 54 -11.53 2.30 6.99
CA GLU A 54 -12.37 1.42 7.78
C GLU A 54 -11.58 0.21 8.29
N ALA A 55 -12.14 -0.49 9.26
CA ALA A 55 -11.63 -1.79 9.66
C ALA A 55 -12.09 -2.85 8.64
N LYS A 56 -11.15 -3.62 8.11
CA LYS A 56 -11.42 -4.69 7.16
C LYS A 56 -10.42 -5.82 7.29
N ARG A 57 -10.91 -7.06 7.34
CA ARG A 57 -10.03 -8.23 7.26
C ARG A 57 -9.31 -8.28 5.90
N TRP A 58 -8.13 -8.85 5.90
CA TRP A 58 -7.34 -8.99 4.69
C TRP A 58 -7.89 -10.08 3.76
N HIS A 59 -8.31 -11.23 4.34
CA HIS A 59 -8.99 -12.31 3.64
C HIS A 59 -9.91 -13.07 4.60
N SER A 60 -10.92 -13.78 4.11
CA SER A 60 -11.83 -14.60 4.91
C SER A 60 -11.19 -15.86 5.47
N SER A 61 -10.14 -16.34 4.85
CA SER A 61 -9.31 -17.48 5.29
C SER A 61 -7.87 -17.03 5.55
N ASP A 62 -7.12 -17.88 6.27
CA ASP A 62 -5.73 -17.62 6.60
C ASP A 62 -4.79 -17.96 5.44
N VAL A 63 -4.96 -17.22 4.33
CA VAL A 63 -4.14 -17.33 3.12
C VAL A 63 -3.61 -15.95 2.76
N ASN A 64 -2.31 -15.79 2.72
CA ASN A 64 -1.63 -14.52 2.49
C ASN A 64 -1.33 -14.22 1.00
N ASP A 65 -2.15 -14.69 0.09
CA ASP A 65 -2.06 -14.38 -1.35
C ASP A 65 -2.82 -13.08 -1.68
N TYR A 66 -2.08 -11.97 -1.73
CA TYR A 66 -2.66 -10.65 -1.97
C TYR A 66 -3.40 -10.55 -3.30
N ALA A 67 -2.88 -11.16 -4.36
CA ALA A 67 -3.49 -11.06 -5.69
C ALA A 67 -4.93 -11.58 -5.70
N ASN A 68 -5.21 -12.63 -4.93
CA ASN A 68 -6.51 -13.27 -4.79
C ASN A 68 -7.26 -12.91 -3.51
N SER A 69 -6.77 -11.94 -2.72
CA SER A 69 -7.38 -11.56 -1.44
C SER A 69 -8.68 -10.77 -1.60
N GLU A 70 -9.55 -10.90 -0.60
CA GLU A 70 -10.77 -10.10 -0.53
C GLU A 70 -10.48 -8.60 -0.42
N VAL A 71 -9.42 -8.20 0.28
CA VAL A 71 -9.05 -6.79 0.41
C VAL A 71 -8.62 -6.21 -0.94
N ASN A 72 -7.87 -6.94 -1.76
CA ASN A 72 -7.49 -6.47 -3.10
C ASN A 72 -8.73 -6.31 -3.99
N SER A 73 -9.62 -7.28 -4.02
CA SER A 73 -10.90 -7.19 -4.74
C SER A 73 -11.74 -6.01 -4.26
N TYR A 74 -11.85 -5.81 -2.95
CA TYR A 74 -12.57 -4.71 -2.34
C TYR A 74 -12.01 -3.34 -2.73
N LEU A 75 -10.69 -3.17 -2.73
CA LEU A 75 -10.02 -1.94 -3.13
C LEU A 75 -10.31 -1.58 -4.59
N ASN A 76 -10.27 -2.57 -5.49
CA ASN A 76 -10.41 -2.36 -6.93
C ASN A 76 -11.87 -2.38 -7.43
N SER A 77 -12.82 -2.69 -6.58
CA SER A 77 -14.26 -2.60 -6.86
C SER A 77 -14.92 -1.50 -6.03
N THR A 78 -15.16 -1.77 -4.74
CA THR A 78 -15.95 -0.92 -3.85
C THR A 78 -15.24 0.40 -3.54
N VAL A 79 -13.95 0.37 -3.18
CA VAL A 79 -13.21 1.60 -2.86
C VAL A 79 -13.01 2.46 -4.10
N LEU A 80 -12.63 1.87 -5.24
CA LEU A 80 -12.49 2.58 -6.50
C LEU A 80 -13.80 3.28 -6.92
N SER A 81 -14.95 2.65 -6.73
CA SER A 81 -16.26 3.21 -7.08
C SER A 81 -16.68 4.41 -6.22
N LYS A 82 -16.07 4.59 -5.04
CA LYS A 82 -16.33 5.74 -4.14
C LYS A 82 -15.69 7.04 -4.62
N PHE A 83 -14.75 7.00 -5.55
CA PHE A 83 -14.21 8.22 -6.18
C PHE A 83 -15.18 8.75 -7.24
N ASP A 84 -15.21 10.07 -7.45
CA ASP A 84 -15.94 10.67 -8.57
C ASP A 84 -15.37 10.16 -9.91
N LYS A 85 -16.20 10.12 -10.94
CA LYS A 85 -15.86 9.50 -12.24
C LYS A 85 -14.64 10.12 -12.93
N ASP A 86 -14.47 11.42 -12.83
CA ASP A 86 -13.31 12.14 -13.35
C ASP A 86 -12.00 11.73 -12.65
N ILE A 87 -12.06 11.51 -11.32
CA ILE A 87 -10.93 11.00 -10.54
C ILE A 87 -10.64 9.54 -10.90
N GLN A 88 -11.68 8.69 -10.99
CA GLN A 88 -11.52 7.29 -11.41
C GLN A 88 -10.82 7.16 -12.76
N ALA A 89 -11.11 8.07 -13.70
CA ALA A 89 -10.49 8.08 -15.03
C ALA A 89 -8.99 8.46 -14.98
N GLN A 90 -8.56 9.21 -13.97
CA GLN A 90 -7.15 9.60 -13.77
C GLN A 90 -6.35 8.59 -12.97
N ILE A 91 -7.00 7.69 -12.21
CA ILE A 91 -6.33 6.61 -11.49
C ILE A 91 -5.82 5.60 -12.51
N LYS A 92 -4.48 5.50 -12.62
CA LYS A 92 -3.83 4.61 -13.57
C LYS A 92 -4.05 3.14 -13.24
N GLN A 93 -4.21 2.32 -14.28
CA GLN A 93 -3.97 0.88 -14.18
C GLN A 93 -2.47 0.66 -14.19
N VAL A 94 -1.91 0.09 -13.12
CA VAL A 94 -0.47 -0.11 -12.94
C VAL A 94 -0.15 -1.59 -12.72
N LYS A 95 1.12 -1.97 -12.92
CA LYS A 95 1.63 -3.28 -12.54
C LYS A 95 2.70 -3.12 -11.47
N ILE A 96 2.30 -3.43 -10.24
CA ILE A 96 3.16 -3.32 -9.05
C ILE A 96 3.88 -4.65 -8.76
N PRO A 97 5.11 -4.63 -8.21
CA PRO A 97 5.74 -5.83 -7.74
C PRO A 97 4.95 -6.42 -6.57
N TYR A 98 4.84 -7.73 -6.54
CA TYR A 98 4.20 -8.44 -5.44
C TYR A 98 4.79 -9.84 -5.29
N ARG A 99 4.71 -10.38 -4.11
CA ARG A 99 5.07 -11.76 -3.83
C ARG A 99 3.81 -12.60 -3.77
N PRO A 100 3.68 -13.69 -4.57
CA PRO A 100 2.60 -14.64 -4.40
C PRO A 100 2.60 -15.19 -2.98
N GLY A 101 1.43 -15.37 -2.42
CA GLY A 101 1.24 -15.92 -1.08
C GLY A 101 1.59 -17.40 -0.97
N SER A 102 1.04 -18.06 0.06
CA SER A 102 1.33 -19.43 0.49
C SER A 102 2.74 -19.68 1.07
N GLY A 103 3.43 -18.64 1.41
CA GLY A 103 4.39 -18.62 2.55
C GLY A 103 5.78 -19.08 2.32
N THR A 104 6.24 -19.49 1.18
CA THR A 104 7.58 -20.07 1.33
C THR A 104 8.61 -19.61 0.33
N SER A 105 8.43 -19.75 -0.92
CA SER A 105 9.58 -19.67 -1.82
C SER A 105 9.31 -18.96 -3.12
N GLY A 106 8.17 -18.37 -3.28
CA GLY A 106 7.83 -17.63 -4.49
C GLY A 106 8.81 -16.49 -4.71
N THR A 107 9.21 -16.29 -5.95
CA THR A 107 9.94 -15.08 -6.36
C THR A 107 8.98 -13.90 -6.40
N VAL A 108 9.51 -12.69 -6.28
CA VAL A 108 8.73 -11.46 -6.51
C VAL A 108 8.38 -11.38 -7.98
N ASN A 109 7.10 -11.32 -8.30
CA ASN A 109 6.62 -11.00 -9.64
C ASN A 109 6.76 -9.49 -9.84
N SER A 110 7.45 -9.05 -10.89
CA SER A 110 7.85 -7.67 -11.11
C SER A 110 7.79 -7.24 -12.58
N GLY A 111 7.92 -5.95 -12.84
CA GLY A 111 7.85 -5.40 -14.19
C GLY A 111 6.55 -5.81 -14.89
N ALA A 112 6.65 -6.35 -16.11
CA ALA A 112 5.52 -6.80 -16.90
C ALA A 112 4.69 -7.93 -16.25
N ASN A 113 5.30 -8.70 -15.31
CA ASN A 113 4.66 -9.76 -14.56
C ASN A 113 4.10 -9.29 -13.20
N GLY A 114 4.18 -8.00 -12.91
CA GLY A 114 3.61 -7.41 -11.70
C GLY A 114 2.09 -7.55 -11.61
N LEU A 115 1.54 -7.37 -10.43
CA LEU A 115 0.09 -7.39 -10.20
C LEU A 115 -0.57 -6.18 -10.85
N SER A 116 -1.50 -6.43 -11.76
CA SER A 116 -2.28 -5.38 -12.42
C SER A 116 -3.39 -4.87 -11.50
N THR A 117 -3.35 -3.60 -11.13
CA THR A 117 -4.26 -3.01 -10.13
C THR A 117 -4.37 -1.50 -10.30
N LYS A 118 -5.40 -0.88 -9.71
CA LYS A 118 -5.56 0.59 -9.64
C LYS A 118 -5.37 1.12 -8.23
N ILE A 119 -5.91 0.44 -7.22
CA ILE A 119 -5.79 0.79 -5.80
C ILE A 119 -5.22 -0.41 -5.07
N PHE A 120 -4.21 -0.19 -4.26
CA PHE A 120 -3.48 -1.27 -3.60
C PHE A 120 -2.95 -0.87 -2.23
N LEU A 121 -2.71 -1.88 -1.38
CA LEU A 121 -1.96 -1.71 -0.14
C LEU A 121 -0.46 -1.56 -0.46
N LEU A 122 0.25 -0.77 0.35
CA LEU A 122 1.70 -0.68 0.25
C LEU A 122 2.36 -2.00 0.66
N SER A 123 3.59 -2.25 0.19
CA SER A 123 4.39 -3.38 0.64
C SER A 123 5.21 -3.04 1.89
N ASP A 124 5.77 -4.06 2.54
CA ASP A 124 6.70 -3.90 3.65
C ASP A 124 7.92 -3.05 3.24
N ARG A 125 8.48 -3.29 2.06
CA ARG A 125 9.63 -2.55 1.56
C ARG A 125 9.28 -1.11 1.17
N GLU A 126 8.10 -0.86 0.63
CA GLU A 126 7.63 0.49 0.27
C GLU A 126 7.55 1.43 1.47
N VAL A 127 7.22 0.91 2.65
CA VAL A 127 7.21 1.67 3.91
C VAL A 127 8.55 1.66 4.67
N GLY A 128 9.62 1.12 4.07
CA GLY A 128 10.97 1.16 4.64
C GLY A 128 11.30 0.03 5.62
N TYR A 129 10.52 -1.05 5.66
CA TYR A 129 10.90 -2.25 6.41
C TYR A 129 11.88 -3.09 5.60
N THR A 130 12.85 -3.67 6.29
CA THR A 130 13.89 -4.52 5.73
C THR A 130 14.14 -5.72 6.63
N LYS A 131 14.81 -6.74 6.10
CA LYS A 131 15.23 -7.87 6.93
C LYS A 131 16.15 -7.45 8.07
N SER A 132 16.94 -6.42 7.88
CA SER A 132 17.88 -5.93 8.89
C SER A 132 17.23 -5.10 9.99
N ASN A 133 16.13 -4.38 9.72
CA ASN A 133 15.48 -3.55 10.72
C ASN A 133 14.22 -4.17 11.34
N VAL A 134 13.72 -5.28 10.79
CA VAL A 134 12.58 -6.04 11.32
C VAL A 134 12.98 -7.49 11.61
N ASN A 135 12.96 -8.36 10.60
CA ASN A 135 13.37 -9.77 10.70
C ASN A 135 13.40 -10.44 9.32
N SER A 136 13.79 -11.72 9.26
CA SER A 136 13.95 -12.49 8.03
C SER A 136 12.64 -12.79 7.27
N TYR A 137 11.47 -12.57 7.86
CA TYR A 137 10.17 -12.81 7.23
C TYR A 137 9.71 -11.66 6.33
N ILE A 138 10.47 -10.56 6.22
CA ILE A 138 10.22 -9.46 5.29
C ILE A 138 10.43 -9.92 3.85
N CYS A 139 9.53 -9.53 2.95
CA CYS A 139 9.46 -10.01 1.58
C CYS A 139 10.41 -9.34 0.59
N ASP A 140 10.76 -8.08 0.80
CA ASP A 140 11.45 -7.24 -0.19
C ASP A 140 10.70 -7.14 -1.54
N ASP A 141 9.36 -7.10 -1.51
CA ASP A 141 8.49 -7.07 -2.71
C ASP A 141 8.17 -5.65 -3.19
N GLY A 142 9.15 -4.75 -3.11
CA GLY A 142 9.01 -3.37 -3.54
C GLY A 142 10.30 -2.57 -3.40
N ALA A 143 10.17 -1.25 -3.51
CA ALA A 143 11.24 -0.28 -3.25
C ALA A 143 10.69 0.81 -2.33
N LYS A 144 11.53 1.29 -1.41
CA LYS A 144 11.13 2.34 -0.46
C LYS A 144 10.61 3.58 -1.19
N LEU A 145 9.41 4.02 -0.84
CA LEU A 145 8.85 5.26 -1.35
C LEU A 145 9.48 6.47 -0.63
N ALA A 146 9.61 7.57 -1.33
CA ALA A 146 10.38 8.73 -0.87
C ALA A 146 9.88 9.37 0.43
N TYR A 147 8.60 9.19 0.77
CA TYR A 147 8.01 9.69 2.02
C TYR A 147 8.50 8.95 3.27
N PHE A 148 8.78 7.66 3.15
CA PHE A 148 9.12 6.82 4.30
C PHE A 148 10.63 6.77 4.56
N GLN A 149 10.98 6.64 5.83
CA GLN A 149 12.36 6.37 6.28
C GLN A 149 12.58 4.88 6.50
N ASP A 150 13.81 4.41 6.33
CA ASP A 150 14.18 3.07 6.77
C ASP A 150 14.11 3.01 8.30
N GLY A 151 13.57 1.92 8.82
CA GLY A 151 13.45 1.71 10.26
C GLY A 151 12.13 1.08 10.68
N ASN A 152 12.12 0.54 11.89
CA ASN A 152 10.98 -0.09 12.52
C ASN A 152 10.47 0.83 13.64
N GLY A 153 9.24 1.35 13.51
CA GLY A 153 8.64 2.24 14.51
C GLY A 153 8.84 3.74 14.26
N THR A 154 9.06 4.16 13.01
CA THR A 154 9.16 5.59 12.67
C THR A 154 7.76 6.23 12.54
N SER A 155 7.64 7.50 12.94
CA SER A 155 6.37 8.18 13.14
C SER A 155 5.53 8.38 11.87
N GLU A 156 6.16 8.51 10.70
CA GLU A 156 5.48 8.67 9.41
C GLU A 156 4.70 7.43 8.97
N LYS A 157 4.91 6.28 9.61
CA LYS A 157 4.19 5.03 9.39
C LYS A 157 2.90 4.93 10.22
N ILE A 158 2.71 5.83 11.21
CA ILE A 158 1.53 5.80 12.08
C ILE A 158 0.32 6.34 11.31
N ALA A 159 -0.67 5.49 11.07
CA ALA A 159 -1.95 5.87 10.50
C ALA A 159 -3.02 6.01 11.59
N LYS A 160 -4.05 6.80 11.31
CA LYS A 160 -5.15 7.04 12.24
C LYS A 160 -6.50 6.60 11.65
N PHE A 161 -7.42 6.25 12.52
CA PHE A 161 -8.83 6.07 12.23
C PHE A 161 -9.65 6.78 13.31
N ASN A 162 -10.53 7.70 12.90
CA ASN A 162 -11.28 8.55 13.84
C ASN A 162 -10.39 9.26 14.88
N GLY A 163 -9.22 9.74 14.45
CA GLY A 163 -8.27 10.47 15.30
C GLY A 163 -7.32 9.62 16.15
N SER A 164 -7.58 8.32 16.30
CA SER A 164 -6.75 7.40 17.07
C SER A 164 -5.79 6.62 16.18
N ALA A 165 -4.56 6.38 16.63
CA ALA A 165 -3.60 5.55 15.95
C ALA A 165 -4.08 4.09 15.91
N VAL A 166 -4.02 3.46 14.73
CA VAL A 166 -4.53 2.10 14.50
C VAL A 166 -3.52 1.24 13.75
N VAL A 167 -3.77 -0.06 13.77
CA VAL A 167 -3.08 -1.03 12.90
C VAL A 167 -3.62 -0.88 11.48
N TRP A 168 -2.73 -0.97 10.47
CA TRP A 168 -3.14 -0.99 9.07
C TRP A 168 -2.36 -2.03 8.26
N TRP A 169 -3.01 -2.53 7.22
CA TRP A 169 -2.51 -3.63 6.42
C TRP A 169 -1.50 -3.21 5.36
N LEU A 170 -0.51 -4.09 5.13
CA LEU A 170 0.36 -4.09 3.96
C LEU A 170 -0.01 -5.27 3.05
N ARG A 171 0.43 -5.23 1.76
CA ARG A 171 0.16 -6.33 0.82
C ARG A 171 1.13 -7.50 0.95
N SER A 172 2.28 -7.29 1.59
CA SER A 172 3.35 -8.29 1.67
C SER A 172 2.95 -9.48 2.55
N PRO A 173 3.07 -10.73 2.06
CA PRO A 173 2.91 -11.90 2.92
C PRO A 173 4.10 -12.03 3.88
N ALA A 174 3.90 -12.59 5.06
CA ALA A 174 5.01 -12.96 5.93
C ALA A 174 5.70 -14.21 5.36
N LEU A 175 7.02 -14.15 5.08
CA LEU A 175 7.76 -15.29 4.55
C LEU A 175 7.69 -16.46 5.52
N SER A 176 7.56 -17.67 4.99
CA SER A 176 7.47 -18.94 5.74
C SER A 176 6.26 -19.06 6.68
N VAL A 177 5.29 -18.15 6.60
CA VAL A 177 4.05 -18.17 7.41
C VAL A 177 2.86 -17.88 6.52
N SER A 178 2.30 -18.90 5.90
CA SER A 178 1.23 -18.77 4.88
C SER A 178 -0.07 -18.12 5.36
N THR A 179 -0.26 -18.06 6.68
CA THR A 179 -1.47 -17.52 7.30
C THR A 179 -1.39 -16.04 7.66
N ARG A 180 -0.22 -15.39 7.46
CA ARG A 180 0.00 -14.02 7.92
C ARG A 180 0.43 -13.08 6.80
N ALA A 181 -0.14 -11.87 6.80
CA ALA A 181 0.33 -10.73 6.04
C ALA A 181 0.95 -9.68 6.97
N TRP A 182 1.84 -8.87 6.42
CA TRP A 182 2.42 -7.76 7.17
C TRP A 182 1.40 -6.63 7.34
N GLY A 183 1.53 -5.92 8.42
CA GLY A 183 0.87 -4.68 8.75
C GLY A 183 1.79 -3.75 9.52
N VAL A 184 1.30 -2.58 9.80
CA VAL A 184 1.95 -1.57 10.63
C VAL A 184 1.11 -1.39 11.89
N ASN A 185 1.74 -1.52 13.06
CA ASN A 185 1.09 -1.25 14.34
C ASN A 185 0.83 0.25 14.57
N SER A 186 -0.01 0.55 15.55
CA SER A 186 -0.34 1.93 15.97
C SER A 186 0.87 2.77 16.40
N ASN A 187 2.02 2.15 16.64
CA ASN A 187 3.30 2.81 16.96
C ASN A 187 4.31 2.80 15.79
N GLY A 188 3.89 2.42 14.58
CA GLY A 188 4.75 2.38 13.39
C GLY A 188 5.66 1.14 13.28
N ILE A 189 5.54 0.17 14.19
CA ILE A 189 6.32 -1.07 14.16
C ILE A 189 5.65 -2.09 13.23
N ALA A 190 6.47 -2.83 12.46
CA ALA A 190 5.99 -3.93 11.63
C ALA A 190 5.34 -5.03 12.46
N ASN A 191 4.21 -5.54 12.00
CA ASN A 191 3.47 -6.62 12.66
C ASN A 191 2.92 -7.63 11.64
N GLY A 192 3.17 -8.92 11.87
CA GLY A 192 2.61 -10.00 11.08
C GLY A 192 1.28 -10.47 11.66
N ASN A 193 0.17 -10.10 11.04
CA ASN A 193 -1.18 -10.44 11.50
C ASN A 193 -1.77 -11.59 10.68
N VAL A 194 -2.64 -12.38 11.32
CA VAL A 194 -3.43 -13.43 10.68
C VAL A 194 -4.40 -12.80 9.68
N CYS A 195 -4.46 -13.33 8.45
CA CYS A 195 -5.21 -12.69 7.36
C CYS A 195 -6.73 -12.65 7.58
N SER A 196 -7.27 -13.56 8.38
CA SER A 196 -8.69 -13.61 8.72
C SER A 196 -9.11 -12.67 9.87
N TYR A 197 -8.16 -11.97 10.46
CA TYR A 197 -8.38 -11.06 11.60
C TYR A 197 -9.09 -9.77 11.21
#